data_c4783e70f81fa421a00e7bdacb1f1b21
#
_entry.id   c4783e70f81fa421a00e7bdacb1f1b21
#
_cell.length_a   1.000
_cell.length_b   1.000
_cell.length_c   1.000
_cell.angle_alpha   90.00
_cell.angle_beta   90.00
_cell.angle_gamma   90.00
#
_symmetry.space_group_name_H-M   'P 1'
#
loop_
_entity.id
_entity.type
_entity.pdbx_description
1 polymer ?
#
loop_
_entity_poly.entity_id
_entity_poly.type
_entity_poly.pdbx_seq_one_letter_code
_entity_poly.pdbx_strand_id
1 'polypeptide(L)'
;MSRAGEAVGLLEVYGLVTAFAAADAACKAANVTIESFDKNKPANAESLEIPLLVLVKLRGSIADIKAAMEAGEKAATAMGGVLSRHIIARPEADTEKMLKISAFA
;
A
#
# COMPACT_ATOMS: atom_id res chain seq x y z
N MET A 1 9.20 -15.13 -7.28
CA MET A 1 8.65 -14.97 -8.64
C MET A 1 8.00 -13.59 -8.76
N SER A 2 8.25 -12.88 -9.85
CA SER A 2 7.67 -11.56 -10.07
C SER A 2 6.18 -11.65 -10.42
N ARG A 3 5.39 -10.72 -9.90
CA ARG A 3 3.97 -10.57 -10.25
C ARG A 3 3.75 -9.37 -11.17
N ALA A 4 4.79 -8.96 -11.90
CA ALA A 4 4.69 -7.88 -12.87
C ALA A 4 3.56 -8.16 -13.87
N GLY A 5 2.80 -7.13 -14.22
CA GLY A 5 1.64 -7.27 -15.11
C GLY A 5 0.33 -7.53 -14.39
N GLU A 6 0.36 -8.00 -13.14
CA GLU A 6 -0.85 -8.11 -12.34
C GLU A 6 -1.28 -6.75 -11.79
N ALA A 7 -2.50 -6.67 -11.26
CA ALA A 7 -3.00 -5.43 -10.66
C ALA A 7 -2.13 -5.02 -9.46
N VAL A 8 -2.07 -3.73 -9.20
CA VAL A 8 -1.41 -3.19 -8.03
C VAL A 8 -2.42 -2.39 -7.19
N GLY A 9 -2.36 -2.60 -5.88
CA GLY A 9 -3.08 -1.81 -4.90
C GLY A 9 -2.12 -0.86 -4.21
N LEU A 10 -2.45 0.42 -4.20
CA LEU A 10 -1.67 1.47 -3.57
C LEU A 10 -2.45 1.99 -2.38
N LEU A 11 -1.91 1.79 -1.18
CA LEU A 11 -2.57 2.21 0.06
C LEU A 11 -1.61 3.08 0.86
N GLU A 12 -1.94 4.35 0.98
CA GLU A 12 -1.09 5.32 1.68
C GLU A 12 -1.67 5.60 3.06
N VAL A 13 -0.87 5.34 4.09
CA VAL A 13 -1.31 5.37 5.48
C VAL A 13 -0.37 6.22 6.35
N TYR A 14 -0.83 6.62 7.53
CA TYR A 14 -0.04 7.37 8.49
C TYR A 14 0.70 6.42 9.42
N GLY A 15 2.03 6.41 9.31
CA GLY A 15 2.91 5.67 10.21
C GLY A 15 3.33 4.30 9.72
N LEU A 16 4.53 3.90 10.11
CA LEU A 16 5.12 2.64 9.66
C LEU A 16 4.43 1.42 10.27
N VAL A 17 4.06 1.49 11.55
CA VAL A 17 3.33 0.38 12.20
C VAL A 17 1.95 0.19 11.55
N THR A 18 1.28 1.29 11.24
CA THR A 18 0.00 1.25 10.52
C THR A 18 0.17 0.54 9.17
N ALA A 19 1.27 0.83 8.45
CA ALA A 19 1.55 0.21 7.16
C ALA A 19 1.76 -1.31 7.30
N PHE A 20 2.50 -1.76 8.31
CA PHE A 20 2.70 -3.19 8.55
C PHE A 20 1.40 -3.89 8.91
N ALA A 21 0.58 -3.27 9.76
CA ALA A 21 -0.72 -3.84 10.15
C ALA A 21 -1.65 -3.95 8.95
N ALA A 22 -1.69 -2.91 8.11
CA ALA A 22 -2.50 -2.89 6.89
C ALA A 22 -2.04 -3.96 5.89
N ALA A 23 -0.73 -4.05 5.67
CA ALA A 23 -0.14 -5.03 4.76
C ALA A 23 -0.41 -6.46 5.22
N ASP A 24 -0.28 -6.72 6.52
CA ASP A 24 -0.57 -8.04 7.09
C ASP A 24 -2.06 -8.41 6.89
N ALA A 25 -2.96 -7.49 7.21
CA ALA A 25 -4.40 -7.72 7.02
C ALA A 25 -4.75 -7.98 5.55
N ALA A 26 -4.14 -7.22 4.64
CA ALA A 26 -4.34 -7.39 3.20
C ALA A 26 -3.90 -8.79 2.74
N CYS A 27 -2.70 -9.21 3.14
CA CYS A 27 -2.14 -10.50 2.75
C CYS A 27 -2.91 -11.69 3.37
N LYS A 28 -3.55 -11.49 4.51
CA LYS A 28 -4.39 -12.52 5.14
C LYS A 28 -5.76 -12.63 4.48
N ALA A 29 -6.23 -11.55 3.86
CA ALA A 29 -7.58 -11.50 3.28
C ALA A 29 -7.66 -12.08 1.87
N ALA A 30 -6.56 -12.07 1.11
CA ALA A 30 -6.55 -12.49 -0.29
C ALA A 30 -5.15 -12.90 -0.74
N ASN A 31 -5.07 -13.50 -1.92
CA ASN A 31 -3.79 -13.94 -2.48
C ASN A 31 -3.04 -12.76 -3.11
N VAL A 32 -2.44 -11.95 -2.28
CA VAL A 32 -1.63 -10.81 -2.71
C VAL A 32 -0.25 -10.90 -2.07
N THR A 33 0.71 -10.21 -2.68
CA THR A 33 2.06 -10.08 -2.14
C THR A 33 2.40 -8.60 -1.98
N ILE A 34 3.29 -8.29 -1.04
CA ILE A 34 3.82 -6.95 -0.88
C ILE A 34 4.93 -6.75 -1.90
N GLU A 35 4.77 -5.76 -2.80
CA GLU A 35 5.81 -5.41 -3.76
C GLU A 35 6.92 -4.61 -3.07
N SER A 36 6.52 -3.54 -2.41
CA SER A 36 7.45 -2.65 -1.72
C SER A 36 6.69 -1.66 -0.86
N PHE A 37 7.41 -0.96 0.00
CA PHE A 37 6.92 0.19 0.74
C PHE A 37 7.66 1.43 0.28
N ASP A 38 6.94 2.55 0.19
CA ASP A 38 7.56 3.84 -0.05
C ASP A 38 7.18 4.77 1.10
N LYS A 39 7.86 5.90 1.22
CA LYS A 39 7.57 6.85 2.29
C LYS A 39 7.47 8.27 1.75
N ASN A 40 6.69 9.09 2.43
CA ASN A 40 6.52 10.49 2.08
C ASN A 40 6.23 11.29 3.34
N LYS A 41 6.48 12.60 3.25
CA LYS A 41 6.16 13.53 4.32
C LYS A 41 4.85 14.25 3.96
N PRO A 42 3.83 14.23 4.84
CA PRO A 42 2.60 14.96 4.56
C PRO A 42 2.84 16.47 4.54
N ALA A 43 2.06 17.18 3.73
CA ALA A 43 2.20 18.63 3.57
C ALA A 43 2.04 19.40 4.88
N ASN A 44 1.20 18.87 5.79
CA ASN A 44 0.94 19.49 7.09
C ASN A 44 1.60 18.73 8.24
N ALA A 45 2.81 18.20 8.01
CA ALA A 45 3.51 17.34 8.98
C ALA A 45 3.60 17.95 10.37
N GLU A 46 3.79 19.27 10.46
CA GLU A 46 3.95 19.98 11.74
C GLU A 46 2.70 19.93 12.62
N SER A 47 1.52 19.76 12.01
CA SER A 47 0.26 19.71 12.74
C SER A 47 -0.25 18.30 12.97
N LEU A 48 0.50 17.27 12.54
CA LEU A 48 0.11 15.89 12.67
C LEU A 48 0.86 15.18 13.77
N GLU A 49 0.15 14.31 14.49
CA GLU A 49 0.73 13.45 15.51
C GLU A 49 1.68 12.42 14.88
N ILE A 50 1.32 11.91 13.69
CA ILE A 50 2.13 10.96 12.93
C ILE A 50 2.53 11.61 11.61
N PRO A 51 3.69 12.27 11.53
CA PRO A 51 4.10 13.03 10.33
C PRO A 51 4.85 12.19 9.30
N LEU A 52 4.46 10.94 9.14
CA LEU A 52 5.07 10.01 8.17
C LEU A 52 3.98 9.31 7.39
N LEU A 53 4.03 9.44 6.06
CA LEU A 53 3.20 8.65 5.16
C LEU A 53 3.99 7.45 4.65
N VAL A 54 3.33 6.30 4.63
CA VAL A 54 3.90 5.08 4.07
C VAL A 54 2.95 4.56 2.99
N LEU A 55 3.49 4.34 1.81
CA LEU A 55 2.74 3.76 0.70
C LEU A 55 3.00 2.25 0.67
N VAL A 56 1.94 1.49 0.86
CA VAL A 56 1.96 0.02 0.73
C VAL A 56 1.58 -0.32 -0.70
N LYS A 57 2.44 -1.10 -1.37
CA LYS A 57 2.22 -1.53 -2.75
C LYS A 57 1.97 -3.03 -2.77
N LEU A 58 0.76 -3.43 -3.17
CA LEU A 58 0.32 -4.83 -3.15
C LEU A 58 0.11 -5.33 -4.58
N ARG A 59 0.48 -6.58 -4.84
CA ARG A 59 0.31 -7.20 -6.16
C ARG A 59 -0.61 -8.41 -6.08
N GLY A 60 -1.42 -8.58 -7.11
CA GLY A 60 -2.30 -9.73 -7.22
C GLY A 60 -3.26 -9.57 -8.38
N SER A 61 -4.20 -10.53 -8.51
CA SER A 61 -5.30 -10.37 -9.46
C SER A 61 -6.17 -9.18 -9.04
N ILE A 62 -6.95 -8.64 -9.97
CA ILE A 62 -7.82 -7.51 -9.66
C ILE A 62 -8.81 -7.85 -8.53
N ALA A 63 -9.36 -9.07 -8.53
CA ALA A 63 -10.29 -9.51 -7.50
C ALA A 63 -9.61 -9.61 -6.13
N ASP A 64 -8.40 -10.18 -6.09
CA ASP A 64 -7.62 -10.30 -4.85
C ASP A 64 -7.20 -8.93 -4.34
N ILE A 65 -6.79 -8.02 -5.23
CA ILE A 65 -6.40 -6.67 -4.83
C ILE A 65 -7.57 -5.91 -4.22
N LYS A 66 -8.77 -6.03 -4.80
CA LYS A 66 -9.95 -5.38 -4.22
C LYS A 66 -10.24 -5.85 -2.81
N ALA A 67 -10.21 -7.17 -2.58
CA ALA A 67 -10.43 -7.74 -1.25
C ALA A 67 -9.32 -7.36 -0.27
N ALA A 68 -8.08 -7.41 -0.71
CA ALA A 68 -6.92 -7.06 0.12
C ALA A 68 -6.93 -5.58 0.51
N MET A 69 -7.26 -4.70 -0.43
CA MET A 69 -7.31 -3.26 -0.18
C MET A 69 -8.40 -2.91 0.84
N GLU A 70 -9.56 -3.58 0.76
CA GLU A 70 -10.64 -3.37 1.73
C GLU A 70 -10.19 -3.76 3.14
N ALA A 71 -9.55 -4.92 3.29
CA ALA A 71 -9.06 -5.38 4.59
C ALA A 71 -7.93 -4.48 5.12
N GLY A 72 -7.00 -4.10 4.26
CA GLY A 72 -5.89 -3.22 4.63
C GLY A 72 -6.37 -1.84 5.06
N GLU A 73 -7.31 -1.26 4.33
CA GLU A 73 -7.91 0.03 4.67
C GLU A 73 -8.60 -0.01 6.02
N LYS A 74 -9.35 -1.08 6.29
CA LYS A 74 -10.04 -1.25 7.58
C LYS A 74 -9.04 -1.30 8.73
N ALA A 75 -7.97 -2.07 8.58
CA ALA A 75 -6.94 -2.17 9.61
C ALA A 75 -6.24 -0.83 9.84
N ALA A 76 -5.89 -0.12 8.77
CA ALA A 76 -5.22 1.17 8.86
C ALA A 76 -6.11 2.24 9.48
N THR A 77 -7.41 2.24 9.15
CA THR A 77 -8.38 3.19 9.71
C THR A 77 -8.52 3.03 11.22
N ALA A 78 -8.37 1.80 11.72
CA ALA A 78 -8.43 1.53 13.17
C ALA A 78 -7.15 1.97 13.91
N MET A 79 -6.13 2.40 13.21
CA MET A 79 -4.83 2.80 13.77
C MET A 79 -4.50 4.25 13.39
N GLY A 80 -3.45 4.44 12.60
CA GLY A 80 -2.99 5.77 12.21
C GLY A 80 -3.85 6.47 11.16
N GLY A 81 -4.61 5.70 10.39
CA GLY A 81 -5.48 6.24 9.36
C GLY A 81 -4.95 6.12 7.95
N VAL A 82 -5.84 6.35 6.99
CA VAL A 82 -5.57 6.27 5.56
C VAL A 82 -5.61 7.67 4.95
N LEU A 83 -4.60 8.01 4.15
CA LEU A 83 -4.63 9.24 3.37
C LEU A 83 -5.30 9.01 2.02
N SER A 84 -4.89 7.96 1.31
CA SER A 84 -5.40 7.69 -0.04
C SER A 84 -5.28 6.22 -0.38
N ARG A 85 -6.05 5.80 -1.35
CA ARG A 85 -5.99 4.46 -1.92
C ARG A 85 -6.28 4.50 -3.41
N HIS A 86 -5.66 3.60 -4.16
CA HIS A 86 -5.89 3.50 -5.59
C HIS A 86 -5.54 2.10 -6.08
N ILE A 87 -6.24 1.65 -7.12
CA ILE A 87 -5.97 0.36 -7.75
C ILE A 87 -5.67 0.62 -9.22
N ILE A 88 -4.57 0.07 -9.70
CA ILE A 88 -4.23 0.09 -11.13
C ILE A 88 -4.33 -1.34 -11.62
N ALA A 89 -5.29 -1.60 -12.53
CA ALA A 89 -5.59 -2.96 -12.96
C ALA A 89 -4.46 -3.58 -13.79
N ARG A 90 -3.80 -2.78 -14.62
CA ARG A 90 -2.70 -3.23 -15.49
C ARG A 90 -1.68 -2.12 -15.62
N PRO A 91 -0.71 -2.04 -14.69
CA PRO A 91 0.26 -0.96 -14.71
C PRO A 91 1.05 -0.94 -16.04
N GLU A 92 1.27 0.26 -16.56
CA GLU A 92 2.07 0.47 -17.75
C GLU A 92 3.54 0.17 -17.43
N ALA A 93 4.34 -0.16 -18.44
CA ALA A 93 5.72 -0.62 -18.27
C ALA A 93 6.60 0.33 -17.45
N ASP A 94 6.47 1.63 -17.65
CA ASP A 94 7.25 2.60 -16.89
C ASP A 94 6.75 2.72 -15.45
N THR A 95 5.45 2.56 -15.24
CA THR A 95 4.86 2.51 -13.90
C THR A 95 5.41 1.32 -13.13
N GLU A 96 5.56 0.16 -13.78
CA GLU A 96 6.14 -1.03 -13.17
C GLU A 96 7.53 -0.77 -12.56
N LYS A 97 8.33 0.07 -13.20
CA LYS A 97 9.65 0.44 -12.67
C LYS A 97 9.54 1.14 -11.32
N MET A 98 8.55 2.02 -11.19
CA MET A 98 8.33 2.77 -9.95
C MET A 98 7.79 1.89 -8.82
N LEU A 99 7.04 0.86 -9.16
CA LEU A 99 6.47 -0.04 -8.15
C LEU A 99 7.53 -0.84 -7.41
N LYS A 100 8.69 -1.06 -8.01
CA LYS A 100 9.78 -1.82 -7.41
C LYS A 100 10.65 -1.01 -6.45
N ILE A 101 10.56 0.31 -6.50
CA ILE A 101 11.35 1.18 -5.62
C ILE A 101 10.84 1.04 -4.20
N SER A 102 11.76 0.81 -3.26
CA SER A 102 11.41 0.70 -1.85
C SER A 102 12.26 1.64 -1.02
N ALA A 103 11.60 2.43 -0.18
CA ALA A 103 12.29 3.35 0.73
C ALA A 103 12.88 2.62 1.94
N PHE A 104 12.49 1.36 2.15
CA PHE A 104 12.90 0.57 3.31
C PHE A 104 13.70 -0.68 2.91
N ALA A 105 14.26 -0.68 1.74
CA ALA A 105 15.07 -1.81 1.25
C ALA A 105 16.42 -1.89 1.94
#